data_b866f8c50f30a30388eb9355a2e51ea6
#
_entry.id   b866f8c50f30a30388eb9355a2e51ea6
#
_cell.length_a   1.000
_cell.length_b   1.000
_cell.length_c   1.000
_cell.angle_alpha   90.00
_cell.angle_beta   90.00
_cell.angle_gamma   90.00
#
_symmetry.space_group_name_H-M   'P 1'
#
loop_
_entity.id
_entity.type
_entity.pdbx_description
1 polymer ?
#
loop_
_entity_poly.entity_id
_entity_poly.type
_entity_poly.pdbx_seq_one_letter_code
_entity_poly.pdbx_strand_id
1 'polypeptide(L)'
;DLFTLLEEFRYETLYFANVEEWMLPVLTHRHKIEWKLTTHRYYLLWERQIDPPLFESRPLEESMASYIYDHSAYRDFTSIQYIRERLKMDVSAGIWIDGELVGWGLTHDDTSLGFLNVIPGYRGQGLGERLLRALIIQKRQKGMSVFVNIEPHNHQSINLIRKLGFTFDREISWVKLG
;
A
#
# COMPACT_ATOMS: atom_id res chain seq x y z
N ASP A 1 11.66 -19.93 18.10
CA ASP A 1 11.29 -19.98 16.69
C ASP A 1 9.82 -19.55 16.51
N LEU A 2 9.32 -19.45 15.26
CA LEU A 2 7.95 -19.01 14.96
C LEU A 2 6.91 -19.96 15.62
N PHE A 3 7.19 -21.25 15.64
CA PHE A 3 6.29 -22.24 16.23
C PHE A 3 6.11 -22.00 17.73
N THR A 4 7.21 -21.82 18.46
CA THR A 4 7.22 -21.51 19.88
C THR A 4 6.48 -20.20 20.18
N LEU A 5 6.74 -19.15 19.38
CA LEU A 5 6.04 -17.87 19.50
C LEU A 5 4.52 -18.04 19.35
N LEU A 6 4.09 -18.81 18.35
CA LEU A 6 2.67 -19.06 18.10
C LEU A 6 2.00 -19.92 19.20
N GLU A 7 2.73 -20.77 19.90
CA GLU A 7 2.20 -21.53 21.03
C GLU A 7 2.10 -20.70 22.32
N GLU A 8 3.03 -19.78 22.53
CA GLU A 8 3.08 -18.91 23.71
C GLU A 8 2.09 -17.76 23.65
N PHE A 9 1.79 -17.24 22.47
CA PHE A 9 0.85 -16.12 22.28
C PHE A 9 -0.58 -16.63 22.04
N ARG A 10 -1.50 -16.20 22.90
CA ARG A 10 -2.95 -16.30 22.61
C ARG A 10 -3.33 -15.17 21.67
N TYR A 11 -3.68 -15.50 20.42
CA TYR A 11 -4.14 -14.47 19.50
C TYR A 11 -5.58 -14.09 19.78
N GLU A 12 -5.85 -12.80 19.73
CA GLU A 12 -7.21 -12.25 19.72
C GLU A 12 -7.88 -12.40 18.35
N THR A 13 -7.08 -12.66 17.32
CA THR A 13 -7.55 -12.78 15.94
C THR A 13 -6.77 -13.88 15.20
N LEU A 14 -7.44 -14.49 14.22
CA LEU A 14 -6.83 -15.45 13.28
C LEU A 14 -6.44 -14.77 11.95
N TYR A 15 -6.32 -13.44 11.93
CA TYR A 15 -5.81 -12.69 10.79
C TYR A 15 -4.30 -12.45 10.92
N PHE A 16 -3.56 -12.81 9.89
CA PHE A 16 -2.12 -12.63 9.81
C PHE A 16 -1.77 -11.79 8.58
N ALA A 17 -0.96 -10.76 8.78
CA ALA A 17 -0.48 -9.88 7.72
C ALA A 17 0.99 -10.13 7.41
N ASN A 18 1.42 -9.83 6.20
CA ASN A 18 2.81 -9.93 5.75
C ASN A 18 3.41 -11.34 5.90
N VAL A 19 2.59 -12.37 5.69
CA VAL A 19 2.97 -13.78 5.79
C VAL A 19 3.79 -14.17 4.56
N GLU A 20 5.02 -14.66 4.78
CA GLU A 20 5.84 -15.27 3.74
C GLU A 20 5.48 -16.75 3.56
N GLU A 21 5.73 -17.31 2.39
CA GLU A 21 5.32 -18.69 2.04
C GLU A 21 5.86 -19.74 3.05
N TRP A 22 7.10 -19.57 3.53
CA TRP A 22 7.70 -20.48 4.52
C TRP A 22 7.01 -20.47 5.89
N MET A 23 6.23 -19.43 6.20
CA MET A 23 5.46 -19.33 7.45
C MET A 23 4.15 -20.13 7.40
N LEU A 24 3.61 -20.35 6.19
CA LEU A 24 2.31 -20.99 6.02
C LEU A 24 2.21 -22.38 6.67
N PRO A 25 3.16 -23.30 6.51
CA PRO A 25 3.09 -24.61 7.17
C PRO A 25 2.98 -24.54 8.69
N VAL A 26 3.60 -23.53 9.30
CA VAL A 26 3.54 -23.30 10.74
C VAL A 26 2.16 -22.78 11.14
N LEU A 27 1.66 -21.77 10.43
CA LEU A 27 0.34 -21.16 10.68
C LEU A 27 -0.80 -22.16 10.48
N THR A 28 -0.69 -23.05 9.48
CA THR A 28 -1.73 -24.00 9.11
C THR A 28 -1.64 -25.34 9.85
N HIS A 29 -0.68 -25.50 10.77
CA HIS A 29 -0.53 -26.75 11.53
C HIS A 29 -1.78 -27.18 12.28
N ARG A 30 -2.52 -26.21 12.86
CA ARG A 30 -3.77 -26.44 13.61
C ARG A 30 -5.02 -25.81 13.00
N HIS A 31 -4.86 -25.03 11.93
CA HIS A 31 -5.92 -24.24 11.32
C HIS A 31 -5.93 -24.39 9.81
N LYS A 32 -7.09 -24.23 9.21
CA LYS A 32 -7.23 -24.16 7.75
C LYS A 32 -7.21 -22.71 7.29
N ILE A 33 -6.71 -22.48 6.09
CA ILE A 33 -6.84 -21.16 5.46
C ILE A 33 -8.30 -20.99 5.03
N GLU A 34 -8.97 -20.01 5.63
CA GLU A 34 -10.31 -19.58 5.24
C GLU A 34 -10.24 -18.59 4.08
N TRP A 35 -9.26 -17.70 4.11
CA TRP A 35 -9.04 -16.70 3.09
C TRP A 35 -7.54 -16.34 2.98
N LYS A 36 -7.08 -16.07 1.77
CA LYS A 36 -5.71 -15.64 1.48
C LYS A 36 -5.70 -14.64 0.33
N LEU A 37 -5.02 -13.51 0.54
CA LEU A 37 -4.66 -12.56 -0.50
C LEU A 37 -3.14 -12.54 -0.65
N THR A 38 -2.64 -12.93 -1.81
CA THR A 38 -1.21 -12.89 -2.11
C THR A 38 -0.87 -11.67 -2.96
N THR A 39 0.19 -11.00 -2.60
CA THR A 39 0.75 -9.85 -3.32
C THR A 39 2.23 -10.06 -3.60
N HIS A 40 2.73 -9.38 -4.60
CA HIS A 40 4.15 -9.23 -4.87
C HIS A 40 4.65 -7.96 -4.19
N ARG A 41 5.64 -8.11 -3.32
CA ARG A 41 6.37 -6.98 -2.77
C ARG A 41 7.41 -6.52 -3.76
N TYR A 42 7.41 -5.23 -4.05
CA TYR A 42 8.46 -4.56 -4.81
C TYR A 42 9.04 -3.47 -3.95
N TYR A 43 10.34 -3.28 -4.07
CA TYR A 43 11.03 -2.33 -3.26
C TYR A 43 11.94 -1.43 -4.11
N LEU A 44 12.16 -0.19 -3.66
CA LEU A 44 12.97 0.79 -4.34
C LEU A 44 14.28 0.99 -3.59
N LEU A 45 15.40 0.66 -4.25
CA LEU A 45 16.74 0.87 -3.71
C LEU A 45 16.95 2.34 -3.33
N TRP A 46 17.61 2.57 -2.22
CA TRP A 46 17.85 3.92 -1.70
C TRP A 46 18.65 4.79 -2.67
N GLU A 47 19.60 4.20 -3.36
CA GLU A 47 20.50 4.86 -4.33
C GLU A 47 19.78 5.25 -5.63
N ARG A 48 18.61 4.70 -5.90
CA ARG A 48 17.85 5.03 -7.09
C ARG A 48 17.37 6.48 -7.04
N GLN A 49 17.88 7.32 -7.92
CA GLN A 49 17.44 8.70 -8.04
C GLN A 49 15.98 8.78 -8.53
N ILE A 50 15.20 9.64 -7.89
CA ILE A 50 13.83 9.95 -8.26
C ILE A 50 13.71 11.46 -8.43
N ASP A 51 13.44 11.86 -9.66
CA ASP A 51 13.19 13.27 -9.94
C ASP A 51 11.89 13.74 -9.30
N PRO A 52 11.86 14.96 -8.77
CA PRO A 52 10.62 15.54 -8.26
C PRO A 52 9.51 15.55 -9.33
N PRO A 53 8.24 15.39 -8.93
CA PRO A 53 7.15 15.55 -9.87
C PRO A 53 7.08 16.99 -10.39
N LEU A 54 6.78 17.16 -11.68
CA LEU A 54 6.63 18.48 -12.31
C LEU A 54 5.40 19.25 -11.83
N PHE A 55 4.54 18.65 -11.05
CA PHE A 55 3.31 19.23 -10.53
C PHE A 55 3.31 19.21 -9.01
N GLU A 56 2.72 20.25 -8.44
CA GLU A 56 2.52 20.37 -7.01
C GLU A 56 1.49 19.33 -6.52
N SER A 57 1.95 18.38 -5.74
CA SER A 57 1.08 17.52 -4.92
C SER A 57 1.05 18.10 -3.51
N ARG A 58 -0.12 18.03 -2.88
CA ARG A 58 -0.28 18.48 -1.48
C ARG A 58 -0.59 17.28 -0.59
N PRO A 59 -0.16 17.30 0.68
CA PRO A 59 -0.65 16.34 1.67
C PRO A 59 -2.18 16.36 1.72
N LEU A 60 -2.76 15.21 2.01
CA LEU A 60 -4.20 15.08 2.17
C LEU A 60 -4.59 15.37 3.61
N GLU A 61 -5.69 16.07 3.81
CA GLU A 61 -6.28 16.29 5.12
C GLU A 61 -7.13 15.08 5.55
N GLU A 62 -7.29 14.89 6.85
CA GLU A 62 -8.13 13.82 7.42
C GLU A 62 -9.60 13.90 6.95
N SER A 63 -10.08 15.09 6.61
CA SER A 63 -11.41 15.35 6.04
C SER A 63 -11.64 14.61 4.70
N MET A 64 -10.57 14.28 3.96
CA MET A 64 -10.65 13.54 2.69
C MET A 64 -10.91 12.04 2.86
N ALA A 65 -10.88 11.51 4.08
CA ALA A 65 -11.01 10.08 4.33
C ALA A 65 -12.32 9.48 3.78
N SER A 66 -13.44 10.17 3.92
CA SER A 66 -14.73 9.72 3.37
C SER A 66 -14.72 9.69 1.85
N TYR A 67 -14.21 10.74 1.21
CA TYR A 67 -14.11 10.81 -0.24
C TYR A 67 -13.21 9.69 -0.80
N ILE A 68 -12.07 9.45 -0.17
CA ILE A 68 -11.14 8.37 -0.55
C ILE A 68 -11.80 7.00 -0.39
N TYR A 69 -12.53 6.78 0.70
CA TYR A 69 -13.28 5.55 0.94
C TYR A 69 -14.31 5.28 -0.15
N ASP A 70 -15.11 6.29 -0.49
CA ASP A 70 -16.18 6.17 -1.49
C ASP A 70 -15.67 5.83 -2.89
N HIS A 71 -14.42 6.21 -3.19
CA HIS A 71 -13.74 5.93 -4.46
C HIS A 71 -12.77 4.73 -4.39
N SER A 72 -12.70 4.03 -3.27
CA SER A 72 -11.84 2.85 -3.12
C SER A 72 -12.44 1.62 -3.80
N ALA A 73 -11.62 0.89 -4.54
CA ALA A 73 -11.98 -0.44 -5.05
C ALA A 73 -11.99 -1.52 -3.96
N TYR A 74 -11.41 -1.23 -2.78
CA TYR A 74 -11.22 -2.17 -1.67
C TYR A 74 -12.05 -1.77 -0.43
N ARG A 75 -13.26 -1.22 -0.64
CA ARG A 75 -14.14 -0.79 0.47
C ARG A 75 -14.44 -1.88 1.49
N ASP A 76 -14.54 -3.12 1.04
CA ASP A 76 -14.83 -4.28 1.91
C ASP A 76 -13.64 -4.63 2.84
N PHE A 77 -12.45 -4.11 2.55
CA PHE A 77 -11.21 -4.37 3.29
C PHE A 77 -10.62 -3.12 3.95
N THR A 78 -11.35 -2.01 3.96
CA THR A 78 -10.93 -0.76 4.58
C THR A 78 -12.10 -0.06 5.26
N SER A 79 -11.82 1.03 5.95
CA SER A 79 -12.85 1.88 6.57
C SER A 79 -12.44 3.35 6.54
N ILE A 80 -13.42 4.24 6.67
CA ILE A 80 -13.16 5.69 6.79
C ILE A 80 -12.21 5.97 7.96
N GLN A 81 -12.40 5.26 9.09
CA GLN A 81 -11.56 5.42 10.27
C GLN A 81 -10.12 5.00 9.98
N TYR A 82 -9.90 3.85 9.33
CA TYR A 82 -8.58 3.39 8.93
C TYR A 82 -7.89 4.40 8.00
N ILE A 83 -8.58 4.89 6.97
CA ILE A 83 -8.02 5.89 6.05
C ILE A 83 -7.65 7.17 6.79
N ARG A 84 -8.50 7.65 7.71
CA ARG A 84 -8.22 8.83 8.54
C ARG A 84 -6.95 8.66 9.38
N GLU A 85 -6.79 7.51 10.00
CA GLU A 85 -5.59 7.17 10.76
C GLU A 85 -4.34 7.16 9.88
N ARG A 86 -4.43 6.59 8.67
CA ARG A 86 -3.31 6.59 7.73
C ARG A 86 -2.91 7.99 7.28
N LEU A 87 -3.89 8.85 6.99
CA LEU A 87 -3.66 10.26 6.63
C LEU A 87 -2.96 11.04 7.75
N LYS A 88 -3.25 10.73 9.00
CA LYS A 88 -2.64 11.35 10.17
C LYS A 88 -1.24 10.85 10.47
N MET A 89 -0.99 9.56 10.27
CA MET A 89 0.21 8.88 10.78
C MET A 89 1.40 8.93 9.82
N ASP A 90 1.18 9.00 8.51
CA ASP A 90 2.27 8.83 7.55
C ASP A 90 2.14 9.79 6.35
N VAL A 91 2.85 9.49 5.27
CA VAL A 91 2.86 10.33 4.07
C VAL A 91 1.59 10.16 3.24
N SER A 92 1.19 11.25 2.61
CA SER A 92 0.08 11.26 1.64
C SER A 92 0.34 12.30 0.56
N ALA A 93 -0.30 12.10 -0.60
CA ALA A 93 -0.22 13.05 -1.70
C ALA A 93 -1.57 13.10 -2.43
N GLY A 94 -2.04 14.30 -2.73
CA GLY A 94 -3.21 14.56 -3.55
C GLY A 94 -2.90 15.49 -4.71
N ILE A 95 -3.62 15.34 -5.81
CA ILE A 95 -3.59 16.25 -6.96
C ILE A 95 -5.00 16.81 -7.15
N TRP A 96 -5.09 18.11 -7.24
CA TRP A 96 -6.34 18.85 -7.50
C TRP A 96 -6.29 19.49 -8.87
N ILE A 97 -7.39 19.42 -9.60
CA ILE A 97 -7.63 20.13 -10.86
C ILE A 97 -8.97 20.84 -10.72
N ASP A 98 -9.00 22.13 -10.99
CA ASP A 98 -10.20 22.99 -10.86
C ASP A 98 -10.90 22.90 -9.49
N GLY A 99 -10.11 22.68 -8.43
CA GLY A 99 -10.60 22.55 -7.07
C GLY A 99 -11.07 21.13 -6.67
N GLU A 100 -11.12 20.19 -7.59
CA GLU A 100 -11.51 18.81 -7.34
C GLU A 100 -10.30 17.92 -7.09
N LEU A 101 -10.36 17.01 -6.10
CA LEU A 101 -9.35 15.98 -5.85
C LEU A 101 -9.49 14.88 -6.90
N VAL A 102 -8.57 14.84 -7.86
CA VAL A 102 -8.62 13.93 -9.01
C VAL A 102 -7.69 12.73 -8.90
N GLY A 103 -6.78 12.76 -7.94
CA GLY A 103 -5.88 11.64 -7.71
C GLY A 103 -5.23 11.74 -6.33
N TRP A 104 -4.92 10.59 -5.75
CA TRP A 104 -4.33 10.49 -4.42
C TRP A 104 -3.52 9.21 -4.24
N GLY A 105 -2.70 9.21 -3.20
CA GLY A 105 -1.99 8.06 -2.69
C GLY A 105 -1.60 8.28 -1.23
N LEU A 106 -1.54 7.22 -0.47
CA LEU A 106 -1.11 7.21 0.93
C LEU A 106 -0.42 5.88 1.27
N THR A 107 -0.18 5.61 2.54
CA THR A 107 0.44 4.37 3.00
C THR A 107 -0.56 3.46 3.68
N HIS A 108 -0.26 2.17 3.70
CA HIS A 108 -0.89 1.19 4.58
C HIS A 108 -0.24 1.21 5.98
N ASP A 109 -0.78 0.44 6.92
CA ASP A 109 -0.28 0.30 8.28
C ASP A 109 1.11 -0.36 8.36
N ASP A 110 1.44 -1.22 7.39
CA ASP A 110 2.78 -1.77 7.20
C ASP A 110 3.77 -0.77 6.58
N THR A 111 3.33 0.48 6.38
CA THR A 111 4.05 1.59 5.75
C THR A 111 4.33 1.43 4.24
N SER A 112 3.81 0.39 3.58
CA SER A 112 3.87 0.29 2.12
C SER A 112 3.09 1.42 1.45
N LEU A 113 3.60 1.91 0.30
CA LEU A 113 2.86 2.86 -0.51
C LEU A 113 1.65 2.18 -1.15
N GLY A 114 0.49 2.80 -1.04
CA GLY A 114 -0.76 2.22 -1.54
C GLY A 114 -1.87 3.26 -1.71
N PHE A 115 -3.12 2.79 -1.77
CA PHE A 115 -4.29 3.63 -2.04
C PHE A 115 -4.13 4.54 -3.26
N LEU A 116 -3.21 4.17 -4.17
CA LEU A 116 -2.95 4.99 -5.36
C LEU A 116 -4.15 4.92 -6.29
N ASN A 117 -4.83 6.04 -6.47
CA ASN A 117 -5.97 6.14 -7.34
C ASN A 117 -5.94 7.43 -8.16
N VAL A 118 -6.48 7.36 -9.36
CA VAL A 118 -6.76 8.50 -10.23
C VAL A 118 -8.16 8.32 -10.78
N ILE A 119 -8.98 9.35 -10.64
CA ILE A 119 -10.37 9.38 -11.14
C ILE A 119 -10.38 9.03 -12.64
N PRO A 120 -11.32 8.20 -13.12
CA PRO A 120 -11.30 7.67 -14.49
C PRO A 120 -11.08 8.72 -15.60
N GLY A 121 -11.74 9.86 -15.54
CA GLY A 121 -11.62 10.93 -16.53
C GLY A 121 -10.25 11.61 -16.59
N TYR A 122 -9.38 11.38 -15.60
CA TYR A 122 -8.04 11.96 -15.50
C TYR A 122 -6.92 10.93 -15.66
N ARG A 123 -7.25 9.68 -16.00
CA ARG A 123 -6.26 8.62 -16.24
C ARG A 123 -5.52 8.84 -17.56
N GLY A 124 -4.36 8.17 -17.72
CA GLY A 124 -3.54 8.28 -18.92
C GLY A 124 -2.68 9.56 -19.03
N GLN A 125 -2.81 10.49 -18.05
CA GLN A 125 -2.09 11.78 -18.03
C GLN A 125 -0.83 11.76 -17.13
N GLY A 126 -0.38 10.60 -16.71
CA GLY A 126 0.80 10.46 -15.86
C GLY A 126 0.61 10.85 -14.38
N LEU A 127 -0.64 11.13 -13.94
CA LEU A 127 -0.89 11.59 -12.55
C LEU A 127 -0.51 10.53 -11.50
N GLY A 128 -0.72 9.24 -11.79
CA GLY A 128 -0.32 8.16 -10.88
C GLY A 128 1.19 8.11 -10.65
N GLU A 129 1.99 8.33 -11.70
CA GLU A 129 3.44 8.41 -11.58
C GLU A 129 3.88 9.61 -10.73
N ARG A 130 3.25 10.76 -10.93
CA ARG A 130 3.54 11.99 -10.18
C ARG A 130 3.24 11.83 -8.69
N LEU A 131 2.10 11.23 -8.35
CA LEU A 131 1.73 10.90 -6.96
C LEU A 131 2.76 9.96 -6.33
N LEU A 132 3.12 8.91 -7.04
CA LEU A 132 4.08 7.94 -6.52
C LEU A 132 5.47 8.56 -6.29
N ARG A 133 5.95 9.42 -7.20
CA ARG A 133 7.19 10.19 -7.02
C ARG A 133 7.13 11.07 -5.77
N ALA A 134 6.03 11.78 -5.56
CA ALA A 134 5.84 12.62 -4.37
C ALA A 134 5.90 11.80 -3.08
N LEU A 135 5.21 10.67 -3.03
CA LEU A 135 5.20 9.77 -1.88
C LEU A 135 6.60 9.18 -1.61
N ILE A 136 7.33 8.76 -2.65
CA ILE A 136 8.70 8.26 -2.52
C ILE A 136 9.61 9.31 -1.88
N ILE A 137 9.53 10.55 -2.36
CA ILE A 137 10.35 11.65 -1.84
C ILE A 137 10.01 11.92 -0.38
N GLN A 138 8.73 12.00 -0.02
CA GLN A 138 8.31 12.20 1.37
C GLN A 138 8.79 11.07 2.29
N LYS A 139 8.69 9.80 1.87
CA LYS A 139 9.20 8.65 2.62
C LYS A 139 10.71 8.77 2.86
N ARG A 140 11.47 9.09 1.82
CA ARG A 140 12.91 9.26 1.92
C ARG A 140 13.32 10.42 2.82
N GLN A 141 12.60 11.55 2.77
CA GLN A 141 12.82 12.67 3.68
C GLN A 141 12.63 12.29 5.15
N LYS A 142 11.76 11.31 5.42
CA LYS A 142 11.57 10.73 6.76
C LYS A 142 12.56 9.60 7.08
N GLY A 143 13.52 9.28 6.20
CA GLY A 143 14.45 8.15 6.38
C GLY A 143 13.79 6.78 6.31
N MET A 144 12.63 6.66 5.67
CA MET A 144 11.83 5.44 5.62
C MET A 144 12.08 4.65 4.33
N SER A 145 12.06 3.33 4.43
CA SER A 145 12.10 2.43 3.27
C SER A 145 10.89 2.65 2.35
N VAL A 146 11.13 2.44 1.06
CA VAL A 146 10.11 2.62 0.02
C VAL A 146 9.79 1.28 -0.62
N PHE A 147 8.59 0.78 -0.41
CA PHE A 147 8.10 -0.45 -0.99
C PHE A 147 6.60 -0.40 -1.24
N VAL A 148 6.13 -1.32 -2.08
CA VAL A 148 4.72 -1.51 -2.45
C VAL A 148 4.37 -2.99 -2.41
N ASN A 149 3.12 -3.31 -2.12
CA ASN A 149 2.55 -4.65 -2.22
C ASN A 149 1.47 -4.61 -3.30
N ILE A 150 1.64 -5.36 -4.39
CA ILE A 150 0.76 -5.29 -5.57
C ILE A 150 0.29 -6.70 -5.93
N GLU A 151 -1.01 -6.86 -6.13
CA GLU A 151 -1.58 -8.11 -6.62
C GLU A 151 -0.95 -8.50 -7.97
N PRO A 152 -0.61 -9.80 -8.20
CA PRO A 152 0.12 -10.24 -9.40
C PRO A 152 -0.55 -9.88 -10.73
N HIS A 153 -1.86 -9.77 -10.74
CA HIS A 153 -2.64 -9.44 -11.94
C HIS A 153 -2.81 -7.93 -12.18
N ASN A 154 -2.39 -7.08 -11.24
CA ASN A 154 -2.46 -5.63 -11.42
C ASN A 154 -1.28 -5.12 -12.28
N HIS A 155 -1.31 -5.48 -13.56
CA HIS A 155 -0.25 -5.13 -14.51
C HIS A 155 -0.05 -3.62 -14.67
N GLN A 156 -1.11 -2.83 -14.50
CA GLN A 156 -1.01 -1.37 -14.58
C GLN A 156 -0.10 -0.81 -13.48
N SER A 157 -0.33 -1.20 -12.24
CA SER A 157 0.51 -0.79 -11.11
C SER A 157 1.93 -1.35 -11.22
N ILE A 158 2.08 -2.61 -11.62
CA ILE A 158 3.41 -3.24 -11.81
C ILE A 158 4.22 -2.49 -12.87
N ASN A 159 3.61 -2.14 -14.00
CA ASN A 159 4.30 -1.39 -15.05
C ASN A 159 4.69 0.02 -14.59
N LEU A 160 3.84 0.67 -13.80
CA LEU A 160 4.12 1.99 -13.24
C LEU A 160 5.34 1.96 -12.32
N ILE A 161 5.38 1.03 -11.37
CA ILE A 161 6.50 0.98 -10.40
C ILE A 161 7.81 0.54 -11.06
N ARG A 162 7.77 -0.34 -12.06
CA ARG A 162 8.95 -0.76 -12.81
C ARG A 162 9.63 0.40 -13.55
N LYS A 163 8.84 1.34 -14.10
CA LYS A 163 9.38 2.57 -14.71
C LYS A 163 10.17 3.41 -13.70
N LEU A 164 9.77 3.41 -12.45
CA LEU A 164 10.45 4.13 -11.38
C LEU A 164 11.67 3.37 -10.82
N GLY A 165 11.86 2.12 -11.25
CA GLY A 165 13.02 1.32 -10.87
C GLY A 165 12.80 0.45 -9.63
N PHE A 166 11.55 0.19 -9.25
CA PHE A 166 11.26 -0.83 -8.24
C PHE A 166 11.62 -2.22 -8.75
N THR A 167 12.15 -3.05 -7.87
CA THR A 167 12.52 -4.44 -8.13
C THR A 167 11.65 -5.37 -7.29
N PHE A 168 11.35 -6.53 -7.83
CA PHE A 168 10.66 -7.58 -7.08
C PHE A 168 11.53 -8.05 -5.92
N ASP A 169 10.93 -8.20 -4.75
CA ASP A 169 11.56 -8.72 -3.55
C ASP A 169 11.06 -10.15 -3.27
N ARG A 170 9.78 -10.29 -2.91
CA ARG A 170 9.17 -11.56 -2.55
C ARG A 170 7.64 -11.53 -2.66
N GLU A 171 7.05 -12.71 -2.53
CA GLU A 171 5.61 -12.84 -2.29
C GLU A 171 5.32 -12.73 -0.79
N ILE A 172 4.25 -12.03 -0.48
CA ILE A 172 3.67 -11.94 0.86
C ILE A 172 2.16 -12.08 0.80
N SER A 173 1.59 -12.58 1.88
CA SER A 173 0.15 -12.81 1.94
C SER A 173 -0.47 -12.22 3.20
N TRP A 174 -1.74 -11.85 3.08
CA TRP A 174 -2.66 -11.70 4.19
C TRP A 174 -3.47 -12.97 4.29
N VAL A 175 -3.59 -13.52 5.47
CA VAL A 175 -4.19 -14.84 5.69
C VAL A 175 -5.18 -14.76 6.84
N LYS A 176 -6.40 -15.28 6.61
CA LYS A 176 -7.36 -15.58 7.66
C LYS A 176 -7.41 -17.08 7.84
N LEU A 177 -7.23 -17.53 9.08
CA LEU A 177 -7.39 -18.94 9.46
C LEU A 177 -8.77 -19.17 10.06
N GLY A 178 -9.32 -20.39 9.91
CA GLY A 178 -10.58 -20.83 10.47
C GLY A 178 -10.41 -22.07 11.34
#